data_43b6f3e6571cbea6fd625868a2e08bca
#
_entry.id   43b6f3e6571cbea6fd625868a2e08bca
#
_cell.length_a   1.000
_cell.length_b   1.000
_cell.length_c   1.000
_cell.angle_alpha   90.00
_cell.angle_beta   90.00
_cell.angle_gamma   90.00
#
_symmetry.space_group_name_H-M   'P 1'
#
loop_
_entity.id
_entity.type
_entity.pdbx_description
1 polymer ?
#
loop_
_entity_poly.entity_id
_entity_poly.type
_entity_poly.pdbx_seq_one_letter_code
_entity_poly.pdbx_strand_id
1 'polypeptide(L)'
;MFAKETYVQRRAQLKKTIGSGVLLFLGNDEQGLNYEDNTFRYRQDSTFLYYFGLSFAGLSAVIDVDEDKEIVFGDELSIDHIVWMGTQPTLREKAAAVGISRTCPSADIVGYLHKAVQKGQTIHYLAPYRAEHKLKLMDWLGVPPSRQEGSVPFIRAVVAQRNHKSAEEIAEIEKACDVTADMHIAAIQALRPGMYEYEVVAEMNRVAGLNNCELSFATIATVNGQTLHNHYHGNRVKPGDLFLIDAGAELPSGYCGDMSSTVPADKTFTPRQRAVYEIQNAMHLASVDALRPGIPYMKVYEQSAQVMVEGMKALGLMKGDAEDAVREGAHALFYPHGLGHM
;
A
#
# COMPACT_ATOMS: atom_id res chain seq x y z
N MET A 1 1.41 -9.39 13.83
CA MET A 1 0.11 -9.00 14.45
C MET A 1 0.43 -8.15 15.67
N PHE A 2 -0.24 -7.00 15.83
CA PHE A 2 -0.08 -6.14 17.02
C PHE A 2 -0.75 -6.74 18.25
N ALA A 3 -0.52 -6.12 19.40
CA ALA A 3 -1.21 -6.50 20.63
C ALA A 3 -2.74 -6.29 20.48
N LYS A 4 -3.52 -7.10 21.19
CA LYS A 4 -4.99 -7.03 21.21
C LYS A 4 -5.51 -5.62 21.46
N GLU A 5 -4.89 -4.93 22.40
CA GLU A 5 -5.24 -3.59 22.86
C GLU A 5 -5.15 -2.56 21.74
N THR A 6 -4.20 -2.70 20.83
CA THR A 6 -4.04 -1.84 19.66
C THR A 6 -5.29 -1.85 18.78
N TYR A 7 -5.80 -3.04 18.46
CA TYR A 7 -7.01 -3.17 17.65
C TYR A 7 -8.25 -2.66 18.38
N VAL A 8 -8.38 -2.93 19.67
CA VAL A 8 -9.49 -2.44 20.52
C VAL A 8 -9.49 -0.91 20.54
N GLN A 9 -8.34 -0.28 20.76
CA GLN A 9 -8.21 1.19 20.77
C GLN A 9 -8.53 1.81 19.41
N ARG A 10 -8.05 1.22 18.30
CA ARG A 10 -8.34 1.69 16.94
C ARG A 10 -9.84 1.70 16.67
N ARG A 11 -10.56 0.63 17.00
CA ARG A 11 -12.01 0.54 16.82
C ARG A 11 -12.78 1.49 17.75
N ALA A 12 -12.34 1.61 19.01
CA ALA A 12 -12.94 2.55 19.95
C ALA A 12 -12.80 4.02 19.47
N GLN A 13 -11.64 4.39 18.97
CA GLN A 13 -11.42 5.72 18.40
C GLN A 13 -12.30 5.96 17.17
N LEU A 14 -12.41 4.97 16.28
CA LEU A 14 -13.27 5.07 15.11
C LEU A 14 -14.74 5.26 15.47
N LYS A 15 -15.26 4.47 16.41
CA LYS A 15 -16.63 4.60 16.93
C LYS A 15 -16.89 6.03 17.46
N LYS A 16 -15.96 6.55 18.24
CA LYS A 16 -16.04 7.91 18.78
C LYS A 16 -16.06 8.99 17.69
N THR A 17 -15.30 8.79 16.60
CA THR A 17 -15.21 9.78 15.52
C THR A 17 -16.45 9.79 14.64
N ILE A 18 -17.05 8.63 14.36
CA ILE A 18 -18.25 8.51 13.52
C ILE A 18 -19.52 8.87 14.31
N GLY A 19 -19.64 8.40 15.53
CA GLY A 19 -20.72 8.76 16.46
C GLY A 19 -22.00 7.94 16.32
N SER A 20 -22.40 7.47 15.14
CA SER A 20 -23.61 6.68 14.91
C SER A 20 -23.56 5.83 13.67
N GLY A 21 -24.48 4.85 13.53
CA GLY A 21 -24.64 3.98 12.37
C GLY A 21 -23.81 2.70 12.45
N VAL A 22 -23.80 1.97 11.36
CA VAL A 22 -23.12 0.68 11.20
C VAL A 22 -21.97 0.83 10.22
N LEU A 23 -20.77 0.53 10.66
CA LEU A 23 -19.56 0.54 9.83
C LEU A 23 -19.32 -0.86 9.27
N LEU A 24 -19.47 -1.01 7.96
CA LEU A 24 -19.24 -2.25 7.24
C LEU A 24 -17.81 -2.29 6.70
N PHE A 25 -17.09 -3.35 7.03
CA PHE A 25 -15.76 -3.66 6.52
C PHE A 25 -15.81 -4.94 5.69
N LEU A 26 -15.31 -4.85 4.47
CA LEU A 26 -15.21 -5.98 3.56
C LEU A 26 -13.77 -6.50 3.57
N GLY A 27 -13.61 -7.75 3.98
CA GLY A 27 -12.37 -8.49 3.78
C GLY A 27 -12.28 -8.99 2.34
N ASN A 28 -11.04 -9.20 1.88
CA ASN A 28 -10.79 -9.76 0.57
C ASN A 28 -11.12 -11.26 0.53
N ASP A 29 -11.49 -11.75 -0.65
CA ASP A 29 -11.64 -13.16 -0.94
C ASP A 29 -10.39 -13.67 -1.70
N GLU A 30 -10.16 -14.99 -1.68
CA GLU A 30 -9.20 -15.62 -2.58
C GLU A 30 -9.63 -15.45 -4.03
N GLN A 31 -8.67 -15.35 -4.92
CA GLN A 31 -8.91 -15.21 -6.35
C GLN A 31 -8.15 -16.27 -7.12
N GLY A 32 -8.86 -17.03 -7.96
CA GLY A 32 -8.24 -18.00 -8.85
C GLY A 32 -7.30 -17.32 -9.85
N LEU A 33 -6.11 -17.88 -10.03
CA LEU A 33 -5.13 -17.44 -11.03
C LEU A 33 -5.54 -17.94 -12.43
N ASN A 34 -5.74 -19.23 -12.57
CA ASN A 34 -6.12 -19.91 -13.80
C ASN A 34 -7.06 -21.10 -13.56
N TYR A 35 -7.33 -21.40 -12.31
CA TYR A 35 -8.20 -22.47 -11.83
C TYR A 35 -8.68 -22.12 -10.42
N GLU A 36 -9.81 -22.66 -9.96
CA GLU A 36 -10.42 -22.31 -8.67
C GLU A 36 -9.48 -22.54 -7.48
N ASP A 37 -8.81 -23.68 -7.42
CA ASP A 37 -7.90 -24.05 -6.33
C ASP A 37 -6.47 -23.55 -6.50
N ASN A 38 -6.12 -22.98 -7.66
CA ASN A 38 -4.83 -22.34 -7.88
C ASN A 38 -5.00 -20.82 -7.78
N THR A 39 -4.90 -20.31 -6.57
CA THR A 39 -5.16 -18.90 -6.27
C THR A 39 -3.92 -18.04 -6.39
N PHE A 40 -4.13 -16.73 -6.67
CA PHE A 40 -3.14 -15.74 -6.35
C PHE A 40 -2.85 -15.77 -4.85
N ARG A 41 -1.65 -15.33 -4.48
CA ARG A 41 -1.34 -15.16 -3.07
C ARG A 41 -2.40 -14.27 -2.41
N TYR A 42 -2.94 -14.76 -1.31
CA TYR A 42 -3.92 -14.02 -0.55
C TYR A 42 -3.31 -12.77 0.10
N ARG A 43 -3.98 -11.66 -0.04
CA ARG A 43 -3.66 -10.40 0.63
C ARG A 43 -4.94 -9.75 1.14
N GLN A 44 -5.03 -9.54 2.45
CA GLN A 44 -6.20 -8.92 3.07
C GLN A 44 -6.29 -7.43 2.74
N ASP A 45 -7.50 -6.87 2.75
CA ASP A 45 -7.72 -5.42 2.67
C ASP A 45 -6.96 -4.70 3.78
N SER A 46 -6.25 -3.62 3.43
CA SER A 46 -5.38 -2.91 4.38
C SER A 46 -6.16 -2.25 5.52
N THR A 47 -7.39 -1.78 5.26
CA THR A 47 -8.21 -1.16 6.29
C THR A 47 -8.81 -2.24 7.21
N PHE A 48 -9.19 -3.38 6.64
CA PHE A 48 -9.61 -4.54 7.43
C PHE A 48 -8.47 -5.01 8.36
N LEU A 49 -7.23 -5.16 7.84
CA LEU A 49 -6.06 -5.50 8.65
C LEU A 49 -5.81 -4.48 9.76
N TYR A 50 -5.93 -3.20 9.47
CA TYR A 50 -5.70 -2.12 10.43
C TYR A 50 -6.63 -2.21 11.65
N TYR A 51 -7.91 -2.51 11.43
CA TYR A 51 -8.90 -2.55 12.51
C TYR A 51 -9.10 -3.90 13.14
N PHE A 52 -8.84 -4.99 12.41
CA PHE A 52 -9.17 -6.35 12.86
C PHE A 52 -7.95 -7.28 12.94
N GLY A 53 -6.83 -6.99 12.28
CA GLY A 53 -5.63 -7.81 12.35
C GLY A 53 -5.78 -9.24 11.83
N LEU A 54 -6.87 -9.56 11.16
CA LEU A 54 -7.19 -10.91 10.66
C LEU A 54 -6.84 -11.00 9.17
N SER A 55 -5.87 -11.85 8.82
CA SER A 55 -5.34 -11.99 7.45
C SER A 55 -5.67 -13.36 6.87
N PHE A 56 -6.97 -13.61 6.60
CA PHE A 56 -7.46 -14.77 5.85
C PHE A 56 -8.75 -14.41 5.12
N ALA A 57 -9.09 -15.18 4.11
CA ALA A 57 -10.17 -14.90 3.17
C ALA A 57 -11.57 -15.12 3.77
N GLY A 58 -12.60 -14.63 3.07
CA GLY A 58 -14.00 -14.89 3.39
C GLY A 58 -14.54 -14.13 4.59
N LEU A 59 -13.85 -13.09 5.06
CA LEU A 59 -14.26 -12.30 6.21
C LEU A 59 -15.01 -11.03 5.80
N SER A 60 -15.95 -10.66 6.65
CA SER A 60 -16.51 -9.32 6.73
C SER A 60 -16.67 -8.92 8.18
N ALA A 61 -16.73 -7.64 8.49
CA ALA A 61 -16.92 -7.20 9.85
C ALA A 61 -17.88 -6.01 9.94
N VAL A 62 -18.54 -5.91 11.08
CA VAL A 62 -19.43 -4.81 11.40
C VAL A 62 -19.03 -4.21 12.74
N ILE A 63 -18.95 -2.88 12.78
CA ILE A 63 -18.95 -2.11 14.00
C ILE A 63 -20.27 -1.34 14.04
N ASP A 64 -21.19 -1.78 14.86
CA ASP A 64 -22.46 -1.10 15.12
C ASP A 64 -22.25 -0.11 16.25
N VAL A 65 -22.17 1.17 15.88
CA VAL A 65 -21.87 2.26 16.83
C VAL A 65 -23.05 2.50 17.76
N ASP A 66 -24.26 2.39 17.24
CA ASP A 66 -25.50 2.67 17.99
C ASP A 66 -25.79 1.60 19.06
N GLU A 67 -25.44 0.33 18.76
CA GLU A 67 -25.66 -0.78 19.67
C GLU A 67 -24.38 -1.21 20.42
N ASP A 68 -23.27 -0.51 20.20
CA ASP A 68 -21.93 -0.82 20.73
C ASP A 68 -21.53 -2.30 20.53
N LYS A 69 -21.67 -2.78 19.30
CA LYS A 69 -21.35 -4.16 18.91
C LYS A 69 -20.25 -4.21 17.88
N GLU A 70 -19.36 -5.17 18.05
CA GLU A 70 -18.31 -5.51 17.10
C GLU A 70 -18.47 -6.98 16.72
N ILE A 71 -18.66 -7.28 15.44
CA ILE A 71 -18.96 -8.63 14.95
C ILE A 71 -18.08 -8.93 13.75
N VAL A 72 -17.44 -10.09 13.76
CA VAL A 72 -16.78 -10.66 12.57
C VAL A 72 -17.67 -11.75 12.01
N PHE A 73 -17.94 -11.66 10.72
CA PHE A 73 -18.67 -12.66 9.94
C PHE A 73 -17.65 -13.47 9.12
N GLY A 74 -17.79 -14.78 9.18
CA GLY A 74 -16.94 -15.74 8.48
C GLY A 74 -17.34 -17.16 8.87
N ASP A 75 -16.84 -18.13 8.14
CA ASP A 75 -17.20 -19.51 8.35
C ASP A 75 -16.06 -20.27 9.03
N GLU A 76 -16.42 -21.26 9.85
CA GLU A 76 -15.46 -22.19 10.42
C GLU A 76 -14.99 -23.18 9.34
N LEU A 77 -13.78 -23.70 9.50
CA LEU A 77 -13.23 -24.68 8.56
C LEU A 77 -14.06 -25.95 8.54
N SER A 78 -14.47 -26.38 7.34
CA SER A 78 -15.08 -27.69 7.16
C SER A 78 -14.07 -28.82 7.42
N ILE A 79 -14.57 -30.03 7.56
CA ILE A 79 -13.71 -31.22 7.69
C ILE A 79 -12.80 -31.37 6.47
N ASP A 80 -13.32 -31.09 5.27
CA ASP A 80 -12.54 -31.15 4.04
C ASP A 80 -11.39 -30.13 4.06
N HIS A 81 -11.64 -28.89 4.45
CA HIS A 81 -10.59 -27.89 4.63
C HIS A 81 -9.53 -28.32 5.65
N ILE A 82 -9.94 -28.99 6.74
CA ILE A 82 -9.00 -29.51 7.76
C ILE A 82 -8.13 -30.62 7.18
N VAL A 83 -8.69 -31.48 6.33
CA VAL A 83 -7.94 -32.54 5.65
C VAL A 83 -6.87 -31.96 4.71
N TRP A 84 -7.19 -30.92 3.97
CA TRP A 84 -6.27 -30.30 3.02
C TRP A 84 -5.28 -29.32 3.67
N MET A 85 -5.72 -28.53 4.63
CA MET A 85 -4.97 -27.39 5.17
C MET A 85 -4.47 -27.59 6.60
N GLY A 86 -4.80 -28.73 7.23
CA GLY A 86 -4.53 -29.00 8.63
C GLY A 86 -5.46 -28.26 9.59
N THR A 87 -5.40 -28.64 10.87
CA THR A 87 -6.14 -27.96 11.94
C THR A 87 -5.64 -26.54 12.18
N GLN A 88 -6.56 -25.61 12.29
CA GLN A 88 -6.28 -24.20 12.59
C GLN A 88 -7.15 -23.74 13.77
N PRO A 89 -6.77 -22.63 14.46
CA PRO A 89 -7.66 -22.01 15.43
C PRO A 89 -9.01 -21.64 14.80
N THR A 90 -10.07 -21.79 15.55
CA THR A 90 -11.42 -21.39 15.14
C THR A 90 -11.52 -19.90 14.85
N LEU A 91 -12.52 -19.48 14.09
CA LEU A 91 -12.80 -18.06 13.84
C LEU A 91 -12.97 -17.31 15.18
N ARG A 92 -13.66 -17.92 16.13
CA ARG A 92 -13.86 -17.36 17.47
C ARG A 92 -12.55 -17.12 18.21
N GLU A 93 -11.62 -18.06 18.18
CA GLU A 93 -10.31 -17.93 18.83
C GLU A 93 -9.47 -16.84 18.16
N LYS A 94 -9.45 -16.79 16.80
CA LYS A 94 -8.77 -15.76 16.03
C LYS A 94 -9.34 -14.37 16.34
N ALA A 95 -10.67 -14.23 16.38
CA ALA A 95 -11.35 -12.97 16.70
C ALA A 95 -11.09 -12.52 18.15
N ALA A 96 -11.08 -13.45 19.11
CA ALA A 96 -10.77 -13.16 20.51
C ALA A 96 -9.34 -12.61 20.70
N ALA A 97 -8.38 -13.07 19.88
CA ALA A 97 -7.00 -12.59 19.91
C ALA A 97 -6.88 -11.10 19.53
N VAL A 98 -7.85 -10.54 18.80
CA VAL A 98 -7.91 -9.12 18.42
C VAL A 98 -9.02 -8.34 19.15
N GLY A 99 -9.56 -8.93 20.23
CA GLY A 99 -10.51 -8.27 21.13
C GLY A 99 -11.95 -8.28 20.66
N ILE A 100 -12.33 -9.17 19.75
CA ILE A 100 -13.72 -9.35 19.31
C ILE A 100 -14.30 -10.59 19.96
N SER A 101 -15.41 -10.42 20.65
CA SER A 101 -16.08 -11.50 21.39
C SER A 101 -17.20 -12.17 20.58
N ARG A 102 -17.64 -11.56 19.47
CA ARG A 102 -18.75 -12.05 18.69
C ARG A 102 -18.36 -12.38 17.26
N THR A 103 -18.61 -13.61 16.88
CA THR A 103 -18.49 -14.11 15.51
C THR A 103 -19.83 -14.66 15.03
N CYS A 104 -20.12 -14.57 13.75
CA CYS A 104 -21.32 -15.11 13.11
C CYS A 104 -20.95 -15.77 11.78
N PRO A 105 -21.74 -16.74 11.29
CA PRO A 105 -21.57 -17.27 9.94
C PRO A 105 -21.60 -16.14 8.88
N SER A 106 -20.87 -16.33 7.80
CA SER A 106 -20.81 -15.34 6.71
C SER A 106 -22.18 -15.01 6.13
N ALA A 107 -23.08 -16.00 6.04
CA ALA A 107 -24.44 -15.83 5.53
C ALA A 107 -25.32 -14.89 6.38
N ASP A 108 -25.01 -14.69 7.64
CA ASP A 108 -25.84 -13.89 8.55
C ASP A 108 -25.69 -12.37 8.33
N ILE A 109 -24.66 -11.93 7.62
CA ILE A 109 -24.36 -10.49 7.44
C ILE A 109 -25.50 -9.76 6.73
N VAL A 110 -26.09 -10.36 5.70
CA VAL A 110 -27.19 -9.75 4.94
C VAL A 110 -28.39 -9.46 5.84
N GLY A 111 -28.78 -10.45 6.64
CA GLY A 111 -29.86 -10.31 7.60
C GLY A 111 -29.57 -9.25 8.67
N TYR A 112 -28.31 -9.12 9.10
CA TYR A 112 -27.87 -8.10 10.03
C TYR A 112 -28.02 -6.69 9.44
N LEU A 113 -27.48 -6.48 8.23
CA LEU A 113 -27.53 -5.19 7.54
C LEU A 113 -28.95 -4.75 7.23
N HIS A 114 -29.82 -5.66 6.76
CA HIS A 114 -31.23 -5.35 6.52
C HIS A 114 -31.96 -4.94 7.79
N LYS A 115 -31.73 -5.60 8.92
CA LYS A 115 -32.30 -5.22 10.21
C LYS A 115 -31.82 -3.82 10.65
N ALA A 116 -30.55 -3.51 10.44
CA ALA A 116 -29.99 -2.18 10.74
C ALA A 116 -30.69 -1.09 9.90
N VAL A 117 -30.85 -1.32 8.60
CA VAL A 117 -31.57 -0.41 7.70
C VAL A 117 -33.06 -0.23 8.14
N GLN A 118 -33.75 -1.32 8.51
CA GLN A 118 -35.12 -1.25 9.01
C GLN A 118 -35.24 -0.45 10.30
N LYS A 119 -34.20 -0.41 11.13
CA LYS A 119 -34.13 0.45 12.33
C LYS A 119 -33.81 1.92 12.03
N GLY A 120 -33.56 2.26 10.78
CA GLY A 120 -33.13 3.59 10.35
C GLY A 120 -31.66 3.90 10.54
N GLN A 121 -30.80 2.89 10.80
CA GLN A 121 -29.37 3.08 10.92
C GLN A 121 -28.74 3.31 9.53
N THR A 122 -27.79 4.23 9.46
CA THR A 122 -26.98 4.44 8.25
C THR A 122 -25.90 3.35 8.15
N ILE A 123 -25.80 2.71 7.00
CA ILE A 123 -24.69 1.77 6.72
C ILE A 123 -23.56 2.55 6.06
N HIS A 124 -22.43 2.63 6.75
CA HIS A 124 -21.20 3.22 6.25
C HIS A 124 -20.30 2.14 5.68
N TYR A 125 -19.76 2.36 4.48
CA TYR A 125 -18.76 1.50 3.85
C TYR A 125 -17.72 2.35 3.13
N LEU A 126 -16.54 1.78 2.87
CA LEU A 126 -15.48 2.42 2.10
C LEU A 126 -15.70 2.19 0.61
N ALA A 127 -15.25 3.11 -0.23
CA ALA A 127 -15.35 2.97 -1.67
C ALA A 127 -14.61 1.70 -2.14
N PRO A 128 -15.30 0.73 -2.78
CA PRO A 128 -14.71 -0.54 -3.14
C PRO A 128 -13.81 -0.40 -4.38
N TYR A 129 -12.60 -0.91 -4.30
CA TYR A 129 -11.67 -1.00 -5.45
C TYR A 129 -11.67 -2.40 -6.09
N ARG A 130 -12.13 -3.44 -5.37
CA ARG A 130 -12.19 -4.82 -5.86
C ARG A 130 -13.57 -5.17 -6.41
N ALA A 131 -13.59 -6.01 -7.44
CA ALA A 131 -14.84 -6.42 -8.10
C ALA A 131 -15.78 -7.19 -7.15
N GLU A 132 -15.22 -8.12 -6.35
CA GLU A 132 -15.98 -8.89 -5.37
C GLU A 132 -16.64 -8.00 -4.30
N HIS A 133 -15.99 -6.95 -3.85
CA HIS A 133 -16.59 -5.99 -2.92
C HIS A 133 -17.74 -5.22 -3.56
N LYS A 134 -17.62 -4.86 -4.85
CA LYS A 134 -18.72 -4.22 -5.59
C LYS A 134 -19.93 -5.13 -5.72
N LEU A 135 -19.71 -6.41 -5.97
CA LEU A 135 -20.79 -7.40 -6.02
C LEU A 135 -21.44 -7.59 -4.65
N LYS A 136 -20.66 -7.75 -3.58
CA LYS A 136 -21.15 -7.86 -2.21
C LYS A 136 -22.04 -6.66 -1.84
N LEU A 137 -21.62 -5.43 -2.11
CA LEU A 137 -22.44 -4.23 -1.83
C LEU A 137 -23.72 -4.17 -2.66
N MET A 138 -23.65 -4.62 -3.91
CA MET A 138 -24.84 -4.72 -4.75
C MET A 138 -25.85 -5.75 -4.20
N ASP A 139 -25.37 -6.95 -3.86
CA ASP A 139 -26.20 -8.04 -3.37
C ASP A 139 -26.76 -7.78 -1.95
N TRP A 140 -25.96 -7.21 -1.06
CA TRP A 140 -26.30 -7.03 0.35
C TRP A 140 -27.11 -5.77 0.62
N LEU A 141 -26.85 -4.69 -0.12
CA LEU A 141 -27.44 -3.37 0.12
C LEU A 141 -28.24 -2.83 -1.07
N GLY A 142 -28.24 -3.52 -2.20
CA GLY A 142 -28.90 -3.04 -3.42
C GLY A 142 -28.24 -1.81 -4.05
N VAL A 143 -26.97 -1.53 -3.71
CA VAL A 143 -26.25 -0.35 -4.24
C VAL A 143 -25.52 -0.73 -5.53
N PRO A 144 -25.95 -0.21 -6.70
CA PRO A 144 -25.29 -0.55 -7.95
C PRO A 144 -23.85 -0.02 -8.01
N PRO A 145 -22.90 -0.70 -8.69
CA PRO A 145 -21.50 -0.31 -8.76
C PRO A 145 -21.24 1.15 -9.14
N SER A 146 -22.09 1.74 -9.96
CA SER A 146 -22.03 3.16 -10.38
C SER A 146 -22.33 4.17 -9.27
N ARG A 147 -22.81 3.72 -8.10
CA ARG A 147 -23.15 4.56 -6.94
C ARG A 147 -22.40 4.18 -5.67
N GLN A 148 -21.37 3.35 -5.77
CA GLN A 148 -20.60 2.85 -4.63
C GLN A 148 -19.41 3.78 -4.31
N GLU A 149 -19.68 5.04 -4.08
CA GLU A 149 -18.66 6.06 -3.78
C GLU A 149 -18.12 5.97 -2.33
N GLY A 150 -18.78 5.19 -1.47
CA GLY A 150 -18.46 5.09 -0.05
C GLY A 150 -18.95 6.27 0.78
N SER A 151 -18.87 6.12 2.09
CA SER A 151 -19.31 7.13 3.07
C SER A 151 -18.17 8.11 3.35
N VAL A 152 -18.32 9.35 2.91
CA VAL A 152 -17.31 10.41 3.12
C VAL A 152 -16.91 10.58 4.60
N PRO A 153 -17.85 10.60 5.60
CA PRO A 153 -17.46 10.66 7.00
C PRO A 153 -16.58 9.48 7.42
N PHE A 154 -16.91 8.27 6.97
CA PHE A 154 -16.14 7.06 7.29
C PHE A 154 -14.74 7.09 6.64
N ILE A 155 -14.65 7.46 5.37
CA ILE A 155 -13.37 7.63 4.66
C ILE A 155 -12.48 8.63 5.41
N ARG A 156 -13.03 9.80 5.77
CA ARG A 156 -12.27 10.83 6.51
C ARG A 156 -11.80 10.36 7.88
N ALA A 157 -12.63 9.63 8.62
CA ALA A 157 -12.26 9.08 9.92
C ALA A 157 -11.12 8.06 9.82
N VAL A 158 -11.20 7.15 8.84
CA VAL A 158 -10.13 6.17 8.56
C VAL A 158 -8.83 6.85 8.15
N VAL A 159 -8.89 7.81 7.23
CA VAL A 159 -7.72 8.57 6.76
C VAL A 159 -7.08 9.34 7.90
N ALA A 160 -7.86 10.09 8.69
CA ALA A 160 -7.35 10.85 9.82
C ALA A 160 -6.63 9.96 10.84
N GLN A 161 -7.14 8.76 11.09
CA GLN A 161 -6.55 7.83 12.04
C GLN A 161 -5.29 7.15 11.47
N ARG A 162 -5.30 6.70 10.21
CA ARG A 162 -4.16 6.04 9.57
C ARG A 162 -3.02 6.98 9.21
N ASN A 163 -3.29 8.27 9.03
CA ASN A 163 -2.26 9.28 8.74
C ASN A 163 -1.30 9.48 9.90
N HIS A 164 -1.72 9.18 11.13
CA HIS A 164 -0.88 9.24 12.32
C HIS A 164 -0.44 7.83 12.71
N LYS A 165 0.84 7.52 12.53
CA LYS A 165 1.41 6.21 12.84
C LYS A 165 1.76 6.10 14.31
N SER A 166 1.38 4.99 14.94
CA SER A 166 1.86 4.65 16.29
C SER A 166 3.33 4.24 16.27
N ALA A 167 3.96 4.17 17.43
CA ALA A 167 5.35 3.70 17.53
C ALA A 167 5.50 2.25 17.02
N GLU A 168 4.50 1.41 17.23
CA GLU A 168 4.48 0.03 16.73
C GLU A 168 4.40 -0.03 15.20
N GLU A 169 3.61 0.87 14.59
CA GLU A 169 3.51 0.99 13.13
C GLU A 169 4.83 1.50 12.53
N ILE A 170 5.46 2.49 13.17
CA ILE A 170 6.77 2.99 12.74
C ILE A 170 7.79 1.86 12.76
N ALA A 171 7.85 1.06 13.83
CA ALA A 171 8.78 -0.06 13.92
C ALA A 171 8.56 -1.14 12.82
N GLU A 172 7.31 -1.38 12.40
CA GLU A 172 7.03 -2.26 11.26
C GLU A 172 7.44 -1.62 9.92
N ILE A 173 7.18 -0.33 9.73
CA ILE A 173 7.61 0.40 8.52
C ILE A 173 9.14 0.40 8.41
N GLU A 174 9.86 0.66 9.51
CA GLU A 174 11.33 0.62 9.53
C GLU A 174 11.86 -0.76 9.11
N LYS A 175 11.31 -1.84 9.64
CA LYS A 175 11.69 -3.20 9.20
C LYS A 175 11.44 -3.43 7.70
N ALA A 176 10.30 -2.96 7.18
CA ALA A 176 9.99 -3.07 5.75
C ALA A 176 11.00 -2.26 4.91
N CYS A 177 11.36 -1.07 5.39
CA CYS A 177 12.38 -0.23 4.75
C CYS A 177 13.77 -0.88 4.79
N ASP A 178 14.18 -1.52 5.88
CA ASP A 178 15.46 -2.22 5.99
C ASP A 178 15.56 -3.36 4.95
N VAL A 179 14.51 -4.20 4.86
CA VAL A 179 14.47 -5.27 3.83
C VAL A 179 14.47 -4.67 2.42
N THR A 180 13.74 -3.58 2.20
CA THR A 180 13.73 -2.86 0.91
C THR A 180 15.11 -2.34 0.55
N ALA A 181 15.84 -1.75 1.49
CA ALA A 181 17.21 -1.30 1.28
C ALA A 181 18.14 -2.47 0.90
N ASP A 182 18.02 -3.61 1.59
CA ASP A 182 18.79 -4.81 1.26
C ASP A 182 18.46 -5.35 -0.15
N MET A 183 17.19 -5.29 -0.57
CA MET A 183 16.78 -5.64 -1.95
C MET A 183 17.50 -4.73 -2.97
N HIS A 184 17.51 -3.42 -2.74
CA HIS A 184 18.19 -2.45 -3.60
C HIS A 184 19.70 -2.68 -3.63
N ILE A 185 20.33 -2.90 -2.48
CA ILE A 185 21.77 -3.19 -2.39
C ILE A 185 22.10 -4.46 -3.18
N ALA A 186 21.33 -5.54 -3.04
CA ALA A 186 21.53 -6.78 -3.78
C ALA A 186 21.43 -6.57 -5.30
N ALA A 187 20.40 -5.83 -5.75
CA ALA A 187 20.21 -5.47 -7.15
C ALA A 187 21.40 -4.66 -7.70
N ILE A 188 21.84 -3.62 -6.97
CA ILE A 188 22.97 -2.76 -7.34
C ILE A 188 24.27 -3.57 -7.41
N GLN A 189 24.51 -4.49 -6.49
CA GLN A 189 25.70 -5.36 -6.48
C GLN A 189 25.70 -6.34 -7.64
N ALA A 190 24.56 -6.93 -7.97
CA ALA A 190 24.41 -7.90 -9.04
C ALA A 190 24.48 -7.26 -10.44
N LEU A 191 23.97 -6.05 -10.59
CA LEU A 191 23.83 -5.37 -11.89
C LEU A 191 25.16 -5.25 -12.63
N ARG A 192 25.17 -5.68 -13.91
CA ARG A 192 26.29 -5.52 -14.85
C ARG A 192 25.77 -5.56 -16.29
N PRO A 193 26.48 -4.94 -17.23
CA PRO A 193 26.18 -5.07 -18.65
C PRO A 193 26.12 -6.53 -19.10
N GLY A 194 25.17 -6.84 -19.97
CA GLY A 194 24.91 -8.18 -20.49
C GLY A 194 23.81 -8.95 -19.79
N MET A 195 23.42 -8.56 -18.58
CA MET A 195 22.24 -9.13 -17.88
C MET A 195 20.93 -8.69 -18.55
N TYR A 196 19.90 -9.48 -18.33
CA TYR A 196 18.53 -9.03 -18.52
C TYR A 196 17.99 -8.38 -17.26
N GLU A 197 17.01 -7.47 -17.40
CA GLU A 197 16.36 -6.80 -16.27
C GLU A 197 15.75 -7.81 -15.27
N TYR A 198 15.12 -8.88 -15.76
CA TYR A 198 14.55 -9.94 -14.91
C TYR A 198 15.59 -10.65 -14.02
N GLU A 199 16.86 -10.70 -14.41
CA GLU A 199 17.91 -11.31 -13.58
C GLU A 199 18.19 -10.44 -12.35
N VAL A 200 18.12 -9.11 -12.51
CA VAL A 200 18.22 -8.15 -11.39
C VAL A 200 16.99 -8.25 -10.47
N VAL A 201 15.79 -8.37 -11.06
CA VAL A 201 14.54 -8.59 -10.29
C VAL A 201 14.62 -9.88 -9.48
N ALA A 202 15.20 -10.95 -10.01
CA ALA A 202 15.34 -12.22 -9.29
C ALA A 202 16.19 -12.07 -8.01
N GLU A 203 17.24 -11.24 -8.03
CA GLU A 203 18.02 -10.96 -6.83
C GLU A 203 17.23 -10.22 -5.75
N MET A 204 16.40 -9.26 -6.14
CA MET A 204 15.52 -8.56 -5.19
C MET A 204 14.48 -9.52 -4.58
N ASN A 205 13.84 -10.36 -5.42
CA ASN A 205 12.90 -11.36 -4.96
C ASN A 205 13.52 -12.36 -4.00
N ARG A 206 14.77 -12.75 -4.24
CA ARG A 206 15.52 -13.62 -3.33
C ARG A 206 15.68 -12.98 -1.95
N VAL A 207 16.00 -11.71 -1.88
CA VAL A 207 16.15 -10.99 -0.59
C VAL A 207 14.80 -10.88 0.12
N ALA A 208 13.73 -10.49 -0.57
CA ALA A 208 12.39 -10.44 0.00
C ALA A 208 11.98 -11.80 0.57
N GLY A 209 12.14 -12.89 -0.20
CA GLY A 209 11.79 -14.25 0.22
C GLY A 209 12.60 -14.74 1.42
N LEU A 210 13.90 -14.43 1.50
CA LEU A 210 14.75 -14.78 2.65
C LEU A 210 14.29 -14.08 3.96
N ASN A 211 13.61 -12.94 3.85
CA ASN A 211 13.07 -12.19 4.97
C ASN A 211 11.57 -12.46 5.22
N ASN A 212 11.00 -13.50 4.60
CA ASN A 212 9.57 -13.81 4.68
C ASN A 212 8.70 -12.61 4.28
N CYS A 213 9.17 -11.81 3.32
CA CYS A 213 8.45 -10.67 2.75
C CYS A 213 7.94 -10.98 1.36
N GLU A 214 6.93 -10.25 0.95
CA GLU A 214 6.49 -10.16 -0.43
C GLU A 214 6.91 -8.82 -1.03
N LEU A 215 6.56 -8.60 -2.30
CA LEU A 215 6.73 -7.30 -2.92
C LEU A 215 5.57 -6.38 -2.54
N SER A 216 5.86 -5.14 -2.17
CA SER A 216 4.84 -4.11 -1.86
C SER A 216 3.98 -3.79 -3.08
N PHE A 217 4.59 -3.83 -4.26
CA PHE A 217 3.99 -3.58 -5.58
C PHE A 217 4.80 -4.29 -6.67
N ALA A 218 4.27 -4.26 -7.88
CA ALA A 218 4.99 -4.83 -9.04
C ALA A 218 6.28 -4.04 -9.28
N THR A 219 7.41 -4.70 -9.11
CA THR A 219 8.75 -4.11 -9.24
C THR A 219 8.94 -3.42 -10.58
N ILE A 220 9.50 -2.23 -10.56
CA ILE A 220 10.05 -1.54 -11.72
C ILE A 220 11.57 -1.68 -11.65
N ALA A 221 12.16 -2.31 -12.66
CA ALA A 221 13.62 -2.50 -12.76
C ALA A 221 14.00 -2.43 -14.24
N THR A 222 14.50 -1.29 -14.69
CA THR A 222 14.57 -1.02 -16.13
C THR A 222 15.69 -0.07 -16.54
N VAL A 223 16.19 -0.28 -17.76
CA VAL A 223 17.04 0.69 -18.49
C VAL A 223 16.21 1.82 -19.13
N ASN A 224 14.89 1.70 -19.12
CA ASN A 224 13.95 2.67 -19.70
C ASN A 224 13.17 3.43 -18.60
N GLY A 225 13.88 4.01 -17.64
CA GLY A 225 13.31 4.71 -16.49
C GLY A 225 12.43 5.92 -16.82
N GLN A 226 12.43 6.43 -18.05
CA GLN A 226 11.51 7.45 -18.52
C GLN A 226 10.06 6.94 -18.64
N THR A 227 9.83 5.61 -18.62
CA THR A 227 8.51 4.98 -18.54
C THR A 227 8.23 4.64 -17.08
N LEU A 228 7.40 5.45 -16.43
CA LEU A 228 7.27 5.45 -14.96
C LEU A 228 6.77 4.13 -14.37
N HIS A 229 5.82 3.44 -15.01
CA HIS A 229 5.31 2.15 -14.54
C HIS A 229 5.63 1.03 -15.52
N ASN A 230 6.93 0.86 -15.80
CA ASN A 230 7.39 -0.18 -16.74
C ASN A 230 7.60 -1.51 -16.01
N HIS A 231 6.65 -2.43 -16.18
CA HIS A 231 6.71 -3.79 -15.61
C HIS A 231 7.31 -4.83 -16.56
N TYR A 232 7.80 -4.43 -17.74
CA TYR A 232 8.49 -5.32 -18.67
C TYR A 232 9.97 -5.43 -18.29
N HIS A 233 10.48 -6.62 -18.08
CA HIS A 233 11.84 -6.89 -17.64
C HIS A 233 12.67 -7.66 -18.67
N GLY A 234 12.30 -7.61 -19.93
CA GLY A 234 12.98 -8.35 -21.00
C GLY A 234 14.10 -7.58 -21.71
N ASN A 235 14.42 -6.36 -21.32
CA ASN A 235 15.52 -5.62 -21.92
C ASN A 235 16.87 -6.12 -21.44
N ARG A 236 17.88 -6.04 -22.33
CA ARG A 236 19.25 -6.38 -22.00
C ARG A 236 20.00 -5.11 -21.62
N VAL A 237 20.64 -5.13 -20.47
CA VAL A 237 21.47 -4.04 -19.96
C VAL A 237 22.73 -3.92 -20.82
N LYS A 238 23.05 -2.70 -21.27
CA LYS A 238 24.20 -2.39 -22.10
C LYS A 238 25.20 -1.52 -21.34
N PRO A 239 26.47 -1.49 -21.78
CA PRO A 239 27.42 -0.48 -21.32
C PRO A 239 26.88 0.92 -21.54
N GLY A 240 27.02 1.81 -20.56
CA GLY A 240 26.55 3.17 -20.62
C GLY A 240 25.09 3.39 -20.18
N ASP A 241 24.31 2.32 -19.95
CA ASP A 241 22.93 2.45 -19.48
C ASP A 241 22.89 2.97 -18.03
N LEU A 242 21.88 3.76 -17.72
CA LEU A 242 21.37 3.93 -16.35
C LEU A 242 20.31 2.87 -16.10
N PHE A 243 20.26 2.36 -14.89
CA PHE A 243 19.29 1.37 -14.45
C PHE A 243 18.49 1.92 -13.29
N LEU A 244 17.19 2.07 -13.49
CA LEU A 244 16.25 2.50 -12.47
C LEU A 244 15.65 1.27 -11.77
N ILE A 245 15.59 1.33 -10.45
CA ILE A 245 14.94 0.35 -9.59
C ILE A 245 13.91 1.10 -8.76
N ASP A 246 12.68 0.62 -8.77
CA ASP A 246 11.61 1.07 -7.89
C ASP A 246 10.90 -0.17 -7.34
N ALA A 247 11.15 -0.45 -6.08
CA ALA A 247 10.76 -1.70 -5.43
C ALA A 247 10.62 -1.54 -3.93
N GLY A 248 9.87 -2.43 -3.33
CA GLY A 248 9.70 -2.47 -1.89
C GLY A 248 9.28 -3.84 -1.37
N ALA A 249 9.52 -4.06 -0.09
CA ALA A 249 9.12 -5.26 0.65
C ALA A 249 7.82 -5.00 1.43
N GLU A 250 6.90 -5.96 1.37
CA GLU A 250 5.72 -6.02 2.25
C GLU A 250 5.94 -7.09 3.31
N LEU A 251 5.91 -6.68 4.58
CA LEU A 251 5.97 -7.60 5.71
C LEU A 251 4.67 -8.42 5.84
N PRO A 252 4.70 -9.58 6.54
CA PRO A 252 3.48 -10.33 6.86
C PRO A 252 2.42 -9.52 7.62
N SER A 253 2.82 -8.43 8.26
CA SER A 253 1.94 -7.47 8.93
C SER A 253 1.20 -6.53 7.97
N GLY A 254 1.56 -6.51 6.67
CA GLY A 254 1.01 -5.64 5.63
C GLY A 254 1.61 -4.23 5.59
N TYR A 255 2.67 -3.96 6.37
CA TYR A 255 3.44 -2.73 6.27
C TYR A 255 4.52 -2.85 5.19
N CYS A 256 4.71 -1.79 4.44
CA CYS A 256 5.47 -1.77 3.20
C CYS A 256 6.64 -0.79 3.27
N GLY A 257 7.75 -1.15 2.62
CA GLY A 257 8.75 -0.20 2.15
C GLY A 257 8.49 0.15 0.68
N ASP A 258 9.01 1.29 0.27
CA ASP A 258 8.88 1.83 -1.09
C ASP A 258 10.07 2.76 -1.35
N MET A 259 10.98 2.36 -2.23
CA MET A 259 12.20 3.11 -2.53
C MET A 259 12.51 3.08 -4.01
N SER A 260 13.04 4.19 -4.51
CA SER A 260 13.60 4.29 -5.86
C SER A 260 15.10 4.53 -5.83
N SER A 261 15.83 3.89 -6.72
CA SER A 261 17.26 4.08 -6.95
C SER A 261 17.60 4.08 -8.43
N THR A 262 18.53 4.92 -8.84
CA THR A 262 19.08 4.90 -10.20
C THR A 262 20.59 4.80 -10.17
N VAL A 263 21.15 3.82 -10.87
CA VAL A 263 22.58 3.55 -10.86
C VAL A 263 23.12 3.29 -12.27
N PRO A 264 24.42 3.55 -12.53
CA PRO A 264 25.02 3.22 -13.81
C PRO A 264 25.34 1.72 -13.88
N ALA A 265 25.01 1.08 -15.01
CA ALA A 265 25.30 -0.33 -15.25
C ALA A 265 26.80 -0.65 -15.18
N ASP A 266 27.65 0.28 -15.57
CA ASP A 266 29.12 0.18 -15.56
C ASP A 266 29.74 0.49 -14.18
N LYS A 267 28.95 0.63 -13.12
CA LYS A 267 29.42 1.04 -11.78
C LYS A 267 30.01 2.45 -11.68
N THR A 268 30.08 3.18 -12.78
CA THR A 268 30.65 4.53 -12.84
C THR A 268 29.76 5.41 -13.74
N PHE A 269 29.37 6.56 -13.23
CA PHE A 269 28.64 7.56 -14.01
C PHE A 269 29.55 8.22 -15.05
N THR A 270 29.05 8.41 -16.25
CA THR A 270 29.66 9.39 -17.17
C THR A 270 29.50 10.81 -16.59
N PRO A 271 30.33 11.81 -17.02
CA PRO A 271 30.20 13.18 -16.52
C PRO A 271 28.79 13.77 -16.69
N ARG A 272 28.12 13.47 -17.80
CA ARG A 272 26.75 13.94 -18.06
C ARG A 272 25.71 13.28 -17.14
N GLN A 273 25.78 11.97 -16.96
CA GLN A 273 24.92 11.24 -16.04
C GLN A 273 25.11 11.74 -14.62
N ARG A 274 26.37 11.92 -14.19
CA ARG A 274 26.69 12.42 -12.86
C ARG A 274 26.10 13.81 -12.60
N ALA A 275 26.22 14.73 -13.56
CA ALA A 275 25.68 16.07 -13.41
C ALA A 275 24.16 16.08 -13.16
N VAL A 276 23.40 15.23 -13.87
CA VAL A 276 21.94 15.07 -13.65
C VAL A 276 21.66 14.35 -12.33
N TYR A 277 22.43 13.30 -12.01
CA TYR A 277 22.25 12.56 -10.76
C TYR A 277 22.50 13.44 -9.52
N GLU A 278 23.48 14.34 -9.57
CA GLU A 278 23.76 15.28 -8.47
C GLU A 278 22.62 16.28 -8.26
N ILE A 279 21.91 16.67 -9.32
CA ILE A 279 20.66 17.47 -9.21
C ILE A 279 19.59 16.65 -8.47
N GLN A 280 19.38 15.41 -8.87
CA GLN A 280 18.40 14.54 -8.21
C GLN A 280 18.73 14.31 -6.73
N ASN A 281 20.02 14.10 -6.41
CA ASN A 281 20.46 13.96 -5.05
C ASN A 281 20.23 15.25 -4.22
N ALA A 282 20.48 16.43 -4.80
CA ALA A 282 20.20 17.72 -4.18
C ALA A 282 18.70 17.91 -3.93
N MET A 283 17.82 17.50 -4.88
CA MET A 283 16.37 17.49 -4.70
C MET A 283 15.95 16.63 -3.51
N HIS A 284 16.49 15.41 -3.42
CA HIS A 284 16.22 14.48 -2.32
C HIS A 284 16.63 15.07 -0.97
N LEU A 285 17.85 15.54 -0.84
CA LEU A 285 18.36 16.13 0.41
C LEU A 285 17.55 17.37 0.82
N ALA A 286 17.20 18.24 -0.12
CA ALA A 286 16.37 19.41 0.14
C ALA A 286 14.97 19.03 0.61
N SER A 287 14.40 17.95 0.06
CA SER A 287 13.10 17.42 0.47
C SER A 287 13.13 16.89 1.90
N VAL A 288 14.15 16.08 2.23
CA VAL A 288 14.33 15.54 3.60
C VAL A 288 14.52 16.67 4.61
N ASP A 289 15.33 17.67 4.26
CA ASP A 289 15.59 18.82 5.13
C ASP A 289 14.36 19.73 5.32
N ALA A 290 13.45 19.76 4.34
CA ALA A 290 12.22 20.53 4.41
C ALA A 290 11.09 19.84 5.22
N LEU A 291 11.16 18.52 5.41
CA LEU A 291 10.12 17.76 6.12
C LEU A 291 10.10 18.13 7.61
N ARG A 292 9.03 18.82 8.03
CA ARG A 292 8.80 19.24 9.43
C ARG A 292 7.32 19.25 9.76
N PRO A 293 6.93 19.02 11.01
CA PRO A 293 5.55 19.18 11.44
C PRO A 293 5.00 20.58 11.07
N GLY A 294 3.79 20.61 10.51
CA GLY A 294 3.10 21.84 10.13
C GLY A 294 3.40 22.37 8.72
N ILE A 295 4.35 21.78 7.99
CA ILE A 295 4.60 22.14 6.60
C ILE A 295 3.72 21.26 5.69
N PRO A 296 2.88 21.87 4.80
CA PRO A 296 2.14 21.10 3.80
C PRO A 296 3.08 20.34 2.88
N TYR A 297 2.78 19.06 2.61
CA TYR A 297 3.63 18.21 1.76
C TYR A 297 3.84 18.76 0.34
N MET A 298 2.83 19.48 -0.18
CA MET A 298 2.96 20.21 -1.45
C MET A 298 4.09 21.24 -1.42
N LYS A 299 4.36 21.90 -0.29
CA LYS A 299 5.48 22.86 -0.18
C LYS A 299 6.83 22.17 -0.24
N VAL A 300 6.94 20.95 0.29
CA VAL A 300 8.16 20.13 0.17
C VAL A 300 8.38 19.75 -1.31
N TYR A 301 7.31 19.36 -2.01
CA TYR A 301 7.35 19.08 -3.45
C TYR A 301 7.78 20.30 -4.28
N GLU A 302 7.16 21.47 -4.06
CA GLU A 302 7.49 22.71 -4.74
C GLU A 302 8.96 23.08 -4.55
N GLN A 303 9.49 22.95 -3.33
CA GLN A 303 10.90 23.18 -3.04
C GLN A 303 11.82 22.20 -3.78
N SER A 304 11.48 20.93 -3.83
CA SER A 304 12.20 19.93 -4.60
C SER A 304 12.21 20.26 -6.08
N ALA A 305 11.06 20.64 -6.63
CA ALA A 305 10.92 21.04 -8.03
C ALA A 305 11.75 22.29 -8.34
N GLN A 306 11.82 23.26 -7.43
CA GLN A 306 12.64 24.46 -7.60
C GLN A 306 14.14 24.11 -7.68
N VAL A 307 14.64 23.26 -6.81
CA VAL A 307 16.05 22.78 -6.84
C VAL A 307 16.34 22.10 -8.18
N MET A 308 15.39 21.28 -8.70
CA MET A 308 15.54 20.64 -10.01
C MET A 308 15.62 21.70 -11.13
N VAL A 309 14.72 22.68 -11.16
CA VAL A 309 14.71 23.74 -12.19
C VAL A 309 16.02 24.52 -12.18
N GLU A 310 16.54 24.91 -11.02
CA GLU A 310 17.82 25.61 -10.88
C GLU A 310 18.98 24.76 -11.43
N GLY A 311 19.04 23.48 -11.08
CA GLY A 311 20.05 22.55 -11.60
C GLY A 311 19.95 22.37 -13.12
N MET A 312 18.74 22.21 -13.65
CA MET A 312 18.53 22.06 -15.10
C MET A 312 18.85 23.34 -15.86
N LYS A 313 18.63 24.51 -15.26
CA LYS A 313 19.09 25.80 -15.83
C LYS A 313 20.62 25.87 -15.90
N ALA A 314 21.32 25.45 -14.83
CA ALA A 314 22.78 25.42 -14.81
C ALA A 314 23.35 24.49 -15.91
N LEU A 315 22.63 23.44 -16.29
CA LEU A 315 22.98 22.57 -17.41
C LEU A 315 22.52 23.08 -18.78
N GLY A 316 21.83 24.25 -18.83
CA GLY A 316 21.31 24.83 -20.07
C GLY A 316 20.08 24.12 -20.65
N LEU A 317 19.42 23.25 -19.87
CA LEU A 317 18.24 22.47 -20.27
C LEU A 317 16.91 23.19 -19.98
N MET A 318 16.93 24.18 -19.07
CA MET A 318 15.81 25.07 -18.79
C MET A 318 16.23 26.53 -18.81
N LYS A 319 15.25 27.44 -18.90
CA LYS A 319 15.44 28.91 -18.94
C LYS A 319 14.36 29.58 -18.09
N GLY A 320 14.55 30.88 -17.80
CA GLY A 320 13.58 31.67 -17.06
C GLY A 320 13.80 31.69 -15.56
N ASP A 321 12.85 32.23 -14.82
CA ASP A 321 12.85 32.23 -13.37
C ASP A 321 12.44 30.84 -12.84
N ALA A 322 13.05 30.37 -11.76
CA ALA A 322 12.82 29.02 -11.24
C ALA A 322 11.48 28.93 -10.49
N GLU A 323 11.11 29.98 -9.75
CA GLU A 323 9.85 30.02 -9.03
C GLU A 323 8.66 30.10 -9.99
N ASP A 324 8.78 30.93 -11.04
CA ASP A 324 7.81 31.02 -12.11
C ASP A 324 7.65 29.68 -12.85
N ALA A 325 8.74 28.99 -13.15
CA ALA A 325 8.72 27.69 -13.82
C ALA A 325 7.98 26.63 -12.99
N VAL A 326 8.13 26.65 -11.66
CA VAL A 326 7.40 25.73 -10.78
C VAL A 326 5.92 26.12 -10.73
N ARG A 327 5.60 27.38 -10.55
CA ARG A 327 4.22 27.88 -10.49
C ARG A 327 3.42 27.59 -11.76
N GLU A 328 4.04 27.76 -12.94
CA GLU A 328 3.44 27.50 -14.25
C GLU A 328 3.51 26.01 -14.66
N GLY A 329 4.10 25.15 -13.85
CA GLY A 329 4.18 23.71 -14.13
C GLY A 329 5.24 23.28 -15.14
N ALA A 330 6.15 24.18 -15.56
CA ALA A 330 7.19 23.86 -16.55
C ALA A 330 8.18 22.77 -16.06
N HIS A 331 8.34 22.61 -14.76
CA HIS A 331 9.14 21.56 -14.14
C HIS A 331 8.62 20.15 -14.47
N ALA A 332 7.32 19.99 -14.74
CA ALA A 332 6.70 18.70 -15.02
C ALA A 332 7.24 18.02 -16.31
N LEU A 333 7.94 18.75 -17.18
CA LEU A 333 8.64 18.15 -18.33
C LEU A 333 9.71 17.13 -17.88
N PHE A 334 10.37 17.35 -16.75
CA PHE A 334 11.42 16.50 -16.21
C PHE A 334 11.03 15.81 -14.90
N TYR A 335 10.01 16.33 -14.22
CA TYR A 335 9.52 15.83 -12.94
C TYR A 335 7.99 15.77 -12.95
N PRO A 336 7.39 14.81 -13.72
CA PRO A 336 5.94 14.75 -13.95
C PRO A 336 5.14 14.06 -12.85
N HIS A 337 5.77 13.55 -11.81
CA HIS A 337 5.17 12.78 -10.71
C HIS A 337 5.30 13.51 -9.38
N GLY A 338 4.61 13.03 -8.34
CA GLY A 338 4.74 13.56 -6.98
C GLY A 338 6.07 13.20 -6.33
N LEU A 339 6.30 13.80 -5.13
CA LEU A 339 7.52 13.54 -4.34
C LEU A 339 7.48 12.14 -3.71
N GLY A 340 6.31 11.68 -3.30
CA GLY A 340 6.07 10.40 -2.66
C GLY A 340 4.64 10.34 -2.12
N HIS A 341 4.30 9.25 -1.43
CA HIS A 341 2.95 9.02 -0.89
C HIS A 341 2.98 8.17 0.38
N MET A 342 1.81 8.05 1.03
CA MET A 342 1.59 7.18 2.19
C MET A 342 0.77 5.96 1.77
#